data_70dde723e892b27c81831b7ba3518495
#
_entry.id   70dde723e892b27c81831b7ba3518495
#
_cell.length_a   1.000
_cell.length_b   1.000
_cell.length_c   1.000
_cell.angle_alpha   90.00
_cell.angle_beta   90.00
_cell.angle_gamma   90.00
#
_symmetry.space_group_name_H-M   'P 1'
#
loop_
_entity.id
_entity.type
_entity.pdbx_description
1 polymer ?
#
loop_
_entity_poly.entity_id
_entity_poly.type
_entity_poly.pdbx_seq_one_letter_code
_entity_poly.pdbx_strand_id
1 'polypeptide(L)'
;MRKLNKDAIRSLIMPHGLVVFGLVLISILFYYPLLNGKTLLQSDIRQYEGMSKELKEYRSETGEETYWVNNAFGGMPTYQLGAKYPADFLIPIYSFFRILPRPAHILFLYLFGAYILLLVLNIPWPSALFGSLAFGFSTYLLIILQVGHNTKALAVSFIPFVLSGLLLVFQRKRLLGFILMTLALGMQIRANHYQMTYYLLILMGIFVIVFGIQALKENRVKIFASSIGLLFLSGILSLGFNATPLLTTAEYTKFSTRGSSELKLNPDGSPKEQSTGLEYDYITEYSYGIFESLNLIVPRVQGGGSSEDLGQDHGVYDFLRSKGVGPEQARQFSENVPTYWGSQPILEAPAYIGISVFFFALLALVFVKSPIRNALFIGIVFSLLLSWGKN
;
A
#
# COMPACT_ATOMS: atom_id res chain seq x y z
N MET A 1 20.65 35.11 -16.04
CA MET A 1 19.99 34.55 -14.86
C MET A 1 19.33 35.68 -14.07
N ARG A 2 17.98 35.78 -14.10
CA ARG A 2 17.27 36.74 -13.24
C ARG A 2 17.50 36.34 -11.78
N LYS A 3 18.11 37.22 -10.98
CA LYS A 3 18.17 37.04 -9.52
C LYS A 3 16.72 36.96 -9.02
N LEU A 4 16.28 35.74 -8.62
CA LEU A 4 15.01 35.58 -7.95
C LEU A 4 15.06 36.40 -6.66
N ASN A 5 14.12 37.34 -6.49
CA ASN A 5 13.98 38.13 -5.30
C ASN A 5 13.70 37.17 -4.10
N LYS A 6 14.39 37.37 -2.97
CA LYS A 6 14.20 36.52 -1.75
C LYS A 6 12.74 36.47 -1.31
N ASP A 7 12.00 37.56 -1.44
CA ASP A 7 10.58 37.63 -1.08
C ASP A 7 9.70 36.79 -2.02
N ALA A 8 10.02 36.79 -3.33
CA ALA A 8 9.33 35.93 -4.30
C ALA A 8 9.60 34.42 -4.07
N ILE A 9 10.83 34.05 -3.69
CA ILE A 9 11.17 32.68 -3.31
C ILE A 9 10.42 32.29 -2.03
N ARG A 10 10.41 33.17 -1.03
CA ARG A 10 9.72 32.96 0.25
C ARG A 10 8.21 32.79 0.06
N SER A 11 7.55 33.66 -0.73
CA SER A 11 6.12 33.55 -1.00
C SER A 11 5.76 32.28 -1.78
N LEU A 12 6.68 31.72 -2.58
CA LEU A 12 6.46 30.48 -3.31
C LEU A 12 6.65 29.23 -2.43
N ILE A 13 7.66 29.22 -1.55
CA ILE A 13 8.04 28.04 -0.75
C ILE A 13 7.26 27.97 0.57
N MET A 14 6.98 29.10 1.21
CA MET A 14 6.36 29.16 2.53
C MET A 14 5.02 28.41 2.63
N PRO A 15 4.07 28.52 1.68
CA PRO A 15 2.82 27.78 1.75
C PRO A 15 3.03 26.25 1.77
N HIS A 16 3.97 25.75 0.95
CA HIS A 16 4.28 24.32 0.89
C HIS A 16 4.95 23.84 2.17
N GLY A 17 5.85 24.64 2.77
CA GLY A 17 6.44 24.33 4.06
C GLY A 17 5.41 24.23 5.18
N LEU A 18 4.44 25.15 5.22
CA LEU A 18 3.32 25.11 6.16
C LEU A 18 2.43 23.90 5.97
N VAL A 19 2.15 23.54 4.69
CA VAL A 19 1.39 22.32 4.40
C VAL A 19 2.12 21.08 4.89
N VAL A 20 3.41 20.93 4.58
CA VAL A 20 4.20 19.76 5.03
C VAL A 20 4.22 19.67 6.56
N PHE A 21 4.44 20.79 7.25
CA PHE A 21 4.37 20.85 8.71
C PHE A 21 2.98 20.45 9.22
N GLY A 22 1.90 20.93 8.58
CA GLY A 22 0.52 20.56 8.91
C GLY A 22 0.25 19.07 8.71
N LEU A 23 0.77 18.46 7.62
CA LEU A 23 0.63 17.03 7.37
C LEU A 23 1.37 16.18 8.43
N VAL A 24 2.56 16.61 8.86
CA VAL A 24 3.27 15.98 10.00
C VAL A 24 2.43 16.06 11.27
N LEU A 25 1.93 17.25 11.59
CA LEU A 25 1.13 17.47 12.78
C LEU A 25 -0.17 16.64 12.76
N ILE A 26 -0.89 16.61 11.64
CA ILE A 26 -2.09 15.79 11.47
C ILE A 26 -1.77 14.30 11.68
N SER A 27 -0.66 13.81 11.14
CA SER A 27 -0.26 12.40 11.27
C SER A 27 0.05 12.03 12.73
N ILE A 28 0.68 12.92 13.48
CA ILE A 28 0.97 12.71 14.91
C ILE A 28 -0.32 12.80 15.73
N LEU A 29 -1.15 13.81 15.48
CA LEU A 29 -2.40 14.02 16.22
C LEU A 29 -3.41 12.90 16.00
N PHE A 30 -3.49 12.35 14.79
CA PHE A 30 -4.35 11.19 14.50
C PHE A 30 -3.96 9.97 15.35
N TYR A 31 -2.68 9.80 15.58
CA TYR A 31 -2.13 8.75 16.43
C TYR A 31 -1.64 9.29 17.77
N TYR A 32 -2.32 10.31 18.36
CA TYR A 32 -1.89 10.98 19.60
C TYR A 32 -1.57 10.03 20.77
N PRO A 33 -2.20 8.83 20.93
CA PRO A 33 -1.83 7.94 22.03
C PRO A 33 -0.35 7.48 22.00
N LEU A 34 0.29 7.54 20.81
CA LEU A 34 1.73 7.26 20.69
C LEU A 34 2.58 8.26 21.51
N LEU A 35 2.13 9.51 21.66
CA LEU A 35 2.82 10.53 22.47
C LEU A 35 2.81 10.17 23.97
N ASN A 36 1.85 9.34 24.40
CA ASN A 36 1.72 8.83 25.76
C ASN A 36 2.40 7.45 25.93
N GLY A 37 3.29 7.05 25.03
CA GLY A 37 4.00 5.77 25.06
C GLY A 37 3.14 4.55 24.73
N LYS A 38 1.88 4.74 24.28
CA LYS A 38 1.05 3.64 23.82
C LYS A 38 1.48 3.19 22.43
N THR A 39 1.26 1.93 22.09
CA THR A 39 1.51 1.37 20.77
C THR A 39 0.23 0.83 20.17
N LEU A 40 0.08 0.91 18.86
CA LEU A 40 -1.04 0.27 18.17
C LEU A 40 -0.87 -1.24 18.25
N LEU A 41 -1.89 -1.93 18.74
CA LEU A 41 -1.91 -3.38 18.76
C LEU A 41 -2.21 -3.87 17.33
N GLN A 42 -1.24 -4.54 16.73
CA GLN A 42 -1.30 -5.05 15.37
C GLN A 42 -1.02 -6.56 15.39
N SER A 43 -1.98 -7.38 14.96
CA SER A 43 -1.88 -8.85 14.97
C SER A 43 -0.64 -9.35 14.21
N ASP A 44 -0.42 -8.85 13.00
CA ASP A 44 0.71 -9.25 12.17
C ASP A 44 2.06 -8.89 12.77
N ILE A 45 2.12 -7.75 13.48
CA ILE A 45 3.37 -7.33 14.14
C ILE A 45 3.72 -8.24 15.31
N ARG A 46 2.73 -8.71 16.06
CA ARG A 46 2.98 -9.69 17.14
C ARG A 46 3.52 -11.01 16.60
N GLN A 47 2.96 -11.50 15.48
CA GLN A 47 3.46 -12.70 14.81
C GLN A 47 4.89 -12.49 14.29
N TYR A 48 5.13 -11.34 13.63
CA TYR A 48 6.46 -10.96 13.15
C TYR A 48 7.48 -10.89 14.30
N GLU A 49 7.11 -10.33 15.44
CA GLU A 49 7.99 -10.25 16.62
C GLU A 49 8.40 -11.63 17.12
N GLY A 50 7.45 -12.58 17.17
CA GLY A 50 7.74 -13.95 17.51
C GLY A 50 8.69 -14.63 16.51
N MET A 51 8.38 -14.56 15.21
CA MET A 51 9.20 -15.17 14.17
C MET A 51 10.60 -14.54 14.05
N SER A 52 10.73 -13.24 14.27
CA SER A 52 12.00 -12.51 14.16
C SER A 52 12.82 -12.48 15.46
N LYS A 53 12.37 -13.17 16.50
CA LYS A 53 13.00 -13.12 17.82
C LYS A 53 14.46 -13.62 17.77
N GLU A 54 14.70 -14.82 17.25
CA GLU A 54 16.03 -15.42 17.12
C GLU A 54 16.98 -14.52 16.31
N LEU A 55 16.52 -13.94 15.19
CA LEU A 55 17.30 -12.99 14.40
C LEU A 55 17.72 -11.75 15.22
N LYS A 56 16.79 -11.21 16.03
CA LYS A 56 17.07 -10.02 16.85
C LYS A 56 18.02 -10.33 18.00
N GLU A 57 17.85 -11.47 18.65
CA GLU A 57 18.72 -11.95 19.73
C GLU A 57 20.13 -12.20 19.21
N TYR A 58 20.30 -12.97 18.12
CA TYR A 58 21.60 -13.20 17.50
C TYR A 58 22.33 -11.87 17.16
N ARG A 59 21.60 -10.94 16.56
CA ARG A 59 22.16 -9.61 16.23
C ARG A 59 22.55 -8.79 17.46
N SER A 60 21.81 -8.91 18.56
CA SER A 60 22.13 -8.18 19.80
C SER A 60 23.30 -8.78 20.55
N GLU A 61 23.51 -10.09 20.46
CA GLU A 61 24.58 -10.82 21.15
C GLU A 61 25.92 -10.79 20.39
N THR A 62 25.87 -10.94 19.06
CA THR A 62 27.07 -11.06 18.24
C THR A 62 27.46 -9.78 17.50
N GLY A 63 26.52 -8.85 17.32
CA GLY A 63 26.68 -7.69 16.42
C GLY A 63 26.62 -8.04 14.93
N GLU A 64 26.45 -9.32 14.59
CA GLU A 64 26.43 -9.83 13.22
C GLU A 64 25.00 -10.10 12.73
N GLU A 65 24.84 -10.35 11.44
CA GLU A 65 23.56 -10.70 10.82
C GLU A 65 23.50 -12.21 10.54
N THR A 66 22.38 -12.85 10.91
CA THR A 66 22.09 -14.21 10.44
C THR A 66 21.05 -14.19 9.33
N TYR A 67 21.26 -15.04 8.31
CA TYR A 67 20.32 -15.18 7.19
C TYR A 67 19.45 -16.44 7.32
N TRP A 68 19.46 -17.09 8.50
CA TRP A 68 18.62 -18.22 8.82
C TRP A 68 18.15 -18.15 10.27
N VAL A 69 16.90 -18.59 10.53
CA VAL A 69 16.34 -18.81 11.88
C VAL A 69 15.70 -20.18 11.96
N ASN A 70 15.72 -20.78 13.16
CA ASN A 70 15.17 -22.12 13.41
C ASN A 70 13.80 -22.08 14.11
N ASN A 71 13.46 -20.96 14.72
CA ASN A 71 12.27 -20.80 15.56
C ASN A 71 10.96 -20.64 14.77
N ALA A 72 11.01 -20.58 13.43
CA ALA A 72 9.84 -20.43 12.58
C ALA A 72 9.80 -21.52 11.51
N PHE A 73 8.66 -22.20 11.36
CA PHE A 73 8.38 -23.22 10.33
C PHE A 73 9.42 -24.38 10.24
N GLY A 74 10.11 -24.70 11.34
CA GLY A 74 11.19 -25.69 11.34
C GLY A 74 12.49 -25.22 10.70
N GLY A 75 12.61 -23.92 10.44
CA GLY A 75 13.74 -23.24 9.83
C GLY A 75 13.34 -22.50 8.56
N MET A 76 13.74 -21.21 8.48
CA MET A 76 13.50 -20.39 7.29
C MET A 76 14.57 -19.31 7.13
N PRO A 77 14.80 -18.80 5.90
CA PRO A 77 15.67 -17.66 5.69
C PRO A 77 15.04 -16.37 6.22
N THR A 78 15.90 -15.46 6.67
CA THR A 78 15.50 -14.18 7.28
C THR A 78 15.17 -13.09 6.27
N TYR A 79 15.20 -13.37 4.98
CA TYR A 79 14.95 -12.40 3.89
C TYR A 79 13.61 -11.67 4.02
N GLN A 80 12.60 -12.36 4.55
CA GLN A 80 11.26 -11.81 4.80
C GLN A 80 11.06 -11.39 6.27
N LEU A 81 12.05 -11.63 7.15
CA LEU A 81 12.00 -11.29 8.57
C LEU A 81 12.80 -10.03 8.94
N GLY A 82 13.21 -9.24 7.95
CA GLY A 82 13.93 -7.99 8.17
C GLY A 82 15.44 -8.14 8.29
N ALA A 83 16.03 -9.08 7.55
CA ALA A 83 17.46 -9.18 7.37
C ALA A 83 18.04 -7.85 6.86
N LYS A 84 19.24 -7.50 7.35
CA LYS A 84 19.99 -6.32 6.91
C LYS A 84 21.05 -6.75 5.90
N TYR A 85 21.23 -5.95 4.88
CA TYR A 85 22.21 -6.19 3.83
C TYR A 85 23.27 -5.10 3.83
N PRO A 86 24.57 -5.43 3.61
CA PRO A 86 25.66 -4.45 3.67
C PRO A 86 25.53 -3.28 2.69
N ALA A 87 24.95 -3.53 1.51
CA ALA A 87 24.86 -2.56 0.42
C ALA A 87 23.44 -1.97 0.24
N ASP A 88 22.72 -1.70 1.33
CA ASP A 88 21.41 -1.04 1.26
C ASP A 88 21.56 0.49 1.19
N PHE A 89 21.71 1.01 -0.03
CA PHE A 89 21.88 2.44 -0.31
C PHE A 89 20.62 3.29 0.02
N LEU A 90 19.47 2.67 0.22
CA LEU A 90 18.21 3.37 0.52
C LEU A 90 17.97 3.55 2.02
N ILE A 91 18.81 2.96 2.89
CA ILE A 91 18.68 3.08 4.37
C ILE A 91 18.59 4.54 4.82
N PRO A 92 19.43 5.49 4.37
CA PRO A 92 19.36 6.87 4.86
C PRO A 92 18.00 7.52 4.57
N ILE A 93 17.44 7.30 3.38
CA ILE A 93 16.12 7.81 2.99
C ILE A 93 15.04 7.17 3.84
N TYR A 94 15.11 5.85 3.99
CA TYR A 94 14.14 5.11 4.80
C TYR A 94 14.18 5.56 6.26
N SER A 95 15.36 5.74 6.84
CA SER A 95 15.54 6.18 8.22
C SER A 95 15.01 7.60 8.44
N PHE A 96 15.20 8.49 7.46
CA PHE A 96 14.65 9.85 7.51
C PHE A 96 13.11 9.84 7.68
N PHE A 97 12.39 9.04 6.90
CA PHE A 97 10.93 8.97 7.06
C PHE A 97 10.50 8.31 8.38
N ARG A 98 11.33 7.47 8.97
CA ARG A 98 11.07 6.82 10.27
C ARG A 98 11.38 7.66 11.49
N ILE A 99 11.73 8.94 11.35
CA ILE A 99 11.83 9.88 12.48
C ILE A 99 10.48 9.99 13.20
N LEU A 100 9.37 9.95 12.47
CA LEU A 100 8.04 9.86 13.04
C LEU A 100 7.77 8.43 13.54
N PRO A 101 7.08 8.27 14.69
CA PRO A 101 6.75 6.94 15.22
C PRO A 101 5.81 6.16 14.30
N ARG A 102 5.87 4.82 14.38
CA ARG A 102 4.95 3.94 13.65
C ARG A 102 3.58 3.95 14.34
N PRO A 103 2.44 4.04 13.62
CA PRO A 103 2.30 4.10 12.16
C PRO A 103 2.21 5.52 11.57
N ALA A 104 2.37 6.59 12.38
CA ALA A 104 2.20 7.98 11.95
C ALA A 104 3.09 8.35 10.74
N HIS A 105 4.32 7.79 10.64
CA HIS A 105 5.18 8.04 9.48
C HIS A 105 4.57 7.51 8.16
N ILE A 106 3.84 6.40 8.18
CA ILE A 106 3.20 5.86 6.97
C ILE A 106 2.02 6.74 6.57
N LEU A 107 1.19 7.17 7.53
CA LEU A 107 0.12 8.13 7.26
C LEU A 107 0.68 9.43 6.66
N PHE A 108 1.78 9.95 7.23
CA PHE A 108 2.47 11.11 6.66
C PHE A 108 2.88 10.85 5.20
N LEU A 109 3.45 9.69 4.88
CA LEU A 109 3.84 9.34 3.51
C LEU A 109 2.64 9.26 2.56
N TYR A 110 1.49 8.74 3.00
CA TYR A 110 0.26 8.76 2.20
C TYR A 110 -0.14 10.19 1.85
N LEU A 111 -0.23 11.05 2.86
CA LEU A 111 -0.63 12.43 2.72
C LEU A 111 0.37 13.21 1.85
N PHE A 112 1.66 13.11 2.16
CA PHE A 112 2.71 13.85 1.47
C PHE A 112 2.89 13.38 0.02
N GLY A 113 2.87 12.06 -0.22
CA GLY A 113 2.95 11.51 -1.58
C GLY A 113 1.79 11.98 -2.47
N ALA A 114 0.56 11.92 -1.96
CA ALA A 114 -0.61 12.41 -2.68
C ALA A 114 -0.53 13.93 -2.92
N TYR A 115 -0.07 14.71 -1.94
CA TYR A 115 0.14 16.14 -2.10
C TYR A 115 1.14 16.46 -3.23
N ILE A 116 2.29 15.77 -3.27
CA ILE A 116 3.29 15.94 -4.34
C ILE A 116 2.70 15.57 -5.70
N LEU A 117 1.97 14.44 -5.78
CA LEU A 117 1.33 14.02 -7.03
C LEU A 117 0.35 15.07 -7.56
N LEU A 118 -0.48 15.64 -6.69
CA LEU A 118 -1.44 16.68 -7.07
C LEU A 118 -0.75 17.98 -7.52
N LEU A 119 0.36 18.36 -6.88
CA LEU A 119 1.18 19.48 -7.35
C LEU A 119 1.81 19.21 -8.72
N VAL A 120 2.27 18.00 -8.98
CA VAL A 120 2.79 17.58 -10.29
C VAL A 120 1.70 17.65 -11.38
N LEU A 121 0.46 17.38 -10.99
CA LEU A 121 -0.72 17.56 -11.84
C LEU A 121 -1.13 19.04 -12.02
N ASN A 122 -0.35 19.99 -11.50
CA ASN A 122 -0.61 21.43 -11.51
C ASN A 122 -1.89 21.84 -10.76
N ILE A 123 -2.30 21.05 -9.77
CA ILE A 123 -3.40 21.42 -8.88
C ILE A 123 -2.90 22.48 -7.87
N PRO A 124 -3.62 23.58 -7.66
CA PRO A 124 -3.25 24.58 -6.67
C PRO A 124 -3.10 23.99 -5.28
N TRP A 125 -2.12 24.48 -4.51
CA TRP A 125 -1.76 23.88 -3.22
C TRP A 125 -2.92 23.72 -2.22
N PRO A 126 -3.94 24.60 -2.13
CA PRO A 126 -5.06 24.36 -1.21
C PRO A 126 -5.89 23.15 -1.64
N SER A 127 -6.21 23.02 -2.92
CA SER A 127 -6.94 21.87 -3.45
C SER A 127 -6.11 20.59 -3.39
N ALA A 128 -4.77 20.69 -3.59
CA ALA A 128 -3.85 19.58 -3.43
C ALA A 128 -3.81 19.10 -1.97
N LEU A 129 -3.87 20.00 -0.99
CA LEU A 129 -3.98 19.65 0.42
C LEU A 129 -5.28 18.86 0.69
N PHE A 130 -6.44 19.37 0.25
CA PHE A 130 -7.71 18.65 0.42
C PHE A 130 -7.69 17.27 -0.24
N GLY A 131 -7.19 17.18 -1.47
CA GLY A 131 -7.06 15.90 -2.17
C GLY A 131 -6.11 14.93 -1.48
N SER A 132 -5.03 15.43 -0.87
CA SER A 132 -4.10 14.59 -0.10
C SER A 132 -4.74 14.05 1.18
N LEU A 133 -5.52 14.85 1.88
CA LEU A 133 -6.30 14.41 3.04
C LEU A 133 -7.34 13.36 2.64
N ALA A 134 -8.08 13.59 1.56
CA ALA A 134 -9.06 12.63 1.04
C ALA A 134 -8.41 11.28 0.67
N PHE A 135 -7.22 11.28 0.09
CA PHE A 135 -6.48 10.07 -0.20
C PHE A 135 -5.97 9.37 1.07
N GLY A 136 -5.24 10.09 1.92
CA GLY A 136 -4.59 9.50 3.09
C GLY A 136 -5.56 8.99 4.16
N PHE A 137 -6.77 9.56 4.24
CA PHE A 137 -7.83 9.13 5.13
C PHE A 137 -8.86 8.20 4.46
N SER A 138 -8.59 7.69 3.26
CA SER A 138 -9.36 6.57 2.71
C SER A 138 -9.33 5.38 3.67
N THR A 139 -10.50 4.79 3.98
CA THR A 139 -10.59 3.80 5.06
C THR A 139 -9.69 2.60 4.84
N TYR A 140 -9.53 2.14 3.60
CA TYR A 140 -8.65 1.02 3.29
C TYR A 140 -7.20 1.25 3.75
N LEU A 141 -6.68 2.47 3.56
CA LEU A 141 -5.32 2.82 3.98
C LEU A 141 -5.15 2.77 5.50
N LEU A 142 -6.20 3.10 6.25
CA LEU A 142 -6.21 3.02 7.72
C LEU A 142 -6.39 1.58 8.20
N ILE A 143 -7.27 0.81 7.55
CA ILE A 143 -7.53 -0.60 7.86
C ILE A 143 -6.23 -1.42 7.76
N ILE A 144 -5.47 -1.29 6.66
CA ILE A 144 -4.21 -2.03 6.51
C ILE A 144 -3.13 -1.63 7.54
N LEU A 145 -3.20 -0.41 8.07
CA LEU A 145 -2.36 0.01 9.19
C LEU A 145 -2.83 -0.59 10.51
N GLN A 146 -4.15 -0.69 10.73
CA GLN A 146 -4.71 -1.24 11.96
C GLN A 146 -4.35 -2.72 12.12
N VAL A 147 -4.50 -3.53 11.09
CA VAL A 147 -4.18 -4.96 11.13
C VAL A 147 -2.68 -5.27 11.12
N GLY A 148 -1.84 -4.31 10.74
CA GLY A 148 -0.37 -4.47 10.76
C GLY A 148 0.25 -4.84 9.41
N HIS A 149 -0.47 -4.72 8.31
CA HIS A 149 0.06 -4.90 6.95
C HIS A 149 1.05 -3.77 6.58
N ASN A 150 2.03 -3.52 7.44
CA ASN A 150 2.92 -2.35 7.34
C ASN A 150 3.78 -2.34 6.08
N THR A 151 4.21 -3.50 5.57
CA THR A 151 4.98 -3.60 4.32
C THR A 151 4.11 -3.23 3.13
N LYS A 152 2.85 -3.69 3.10
CA LYS A 152 1.85 -3.31 2.11
C LYS A 152 1.55 -1.81 2.16
N ALA A 153 1.29 -1.30 3.36
CA ALA A 153 1.03 0.11 3.62
C ALA A 153 2.19 1.00 3.13
N LEU A 154 3.41 0.62 3.45
CA LEU A 154 4.61 1.33 3.01
C LEU A 154 4.77 1.27 1.48
N ALA A 155 4.57 0.11 0.85
CA ALA A 155 4.62 -0.02 -0.61
C ALA A 155 3.59 0.88 -1.30
N VAL A 156 2.36 0.94 -0.79
CA VAL A 156 1.29 1.81 -1.30
C VAL A 156 1.62 3.29 -1.11
N SER A 157 2.26 3.67 0.00
CA SER A 157 2.61 5.07 0.27
C SER A 157 3.58 5.67 -0.77
N PHE A 158 4.40 4.85 -1.42
CA PHE A 158 5.31 5.30 -2.47
C PHE A 158 4.68 5.36 -3.86
N ILE A 159 3.49 4.79 -4.09
CA ILE A 159 2.81 4.83 -5.40
C ILE A 159 2.61 6.27 -5.91
N PRO A 160 2.13 7.25 -5.12
CA PRO A 160 1.98 8.62 -5.60
C PRO A 160 3.30 9.28 -6.00
N PHE A 161 4.41 8.98 -5.31
CA PHE A 161 5.74 9.49 -5.68
C PHE A 161 6.24 8.87 -7.00
N VAL A 162 6.03 7.56 -7.21
CA VAL A 162 6.38 6.87 -8.46
C VAL A 162 5.61 7.49 -9.63
N LEU A 163 4.29 7.66 -9.48
CA LEU A 163 3.45 8.31 -10.50
C LEU A 163 3.86 9.76 -10.74
N SER A 164 4.28 10.48 -9.70
CA SER A 164 4.82 11.83 -9.84
C SER A 164 6.08 11.86 -10.72
N GLY A 165 7.00 10.92 -10.47
CA GLY A 165 8.22 10.76 -11.27
C GLY A 165 7.92 10.44 -12.73
N LEU A 166 7.03 9.49 -12.98
CA LEU A 166 6.55 9.12 -14.31
C LEU A 166 5.97 10.33 -15.06
N LEU A 167 5.05 11.07 -14.43
CA LEU A 167 4.42 12.25 -15.03
C LEU A 167 5.42 13.36 -15.34
N LEU A 168 6.37 13.63 -14.44
CA LEU A 168 7.42 14.63 -14.65
C LEU A 168 8.31 14.29 -15.86
N VAL A 169 8.62 13.01 -16.10
CA VAL A 169 9.37 12.58 -17.29
C VAL A 169 8.59 12.92 -18.55
N PHE A 170 7.28 12.64 -18.60
CA PHE A 170 6.42 12.99 -19.75
C PHE A 170 6.16 14.51 -19.87
N GLN A 171 6.15 15.25 -18.76
CA GLN A 171 6.04 16.72 -18.75
C GLN A 171 7.34 17.45 -19.12
N ARG A 172 8.37 16.74 -19.62
CA ARG A 172 9.70 17.27 -19.98
C ARG A 172 10.56 17.79 -18.81
N LYS A 173 10.17 17.59 -17.58
CA LYS A 173 11.01 17.80 -16.38
C LYS A 173 11.85 16.54 -16.10
N ARG A 174 12.55 16.07 -17.13
CA ARG A 174 13.09 14.71 -17.26
C ARG A 174 14.04 14.32 -16.15
N LEU A 175 15.01 15.19 -15.81
CA LEU A 175 15.99 14.87 -14.76
C LEU A 175 15.30 14.71 -13.39
N LEU A 176 14.42 15.66 -13.04
CA LEU A 176 13.67 15.59 -11.79
C LEU A 176 12.78 14.35 -11.76
N GLY A 177 12.07 14.07 -12.85
CA GLY A 177 11.23 12.89 -12.99
C GLY A 177 12.02 11.59 -12.88
N PHE A 178 13.17 11.52 -13.53
CA PHE A 178 14.07 10.36 -13.47
C PHE A 178 14.56 10.09 -12.04
N ILE A 179 15.05 11.12 -11.34
CA ILE A 179 15.54 11.00 -9.96
C ILE A 179 14.41 10.57 -9.04
N LEU A 180 13.27 11.28 -9.09
CA LEU A 180 12.11 10.97 -8.24
C LEU A 180 11.59 9.55 -8.50
N MET A 181 11.47 9.15 -9.78
CA MET A 181 11.03 7.83 -10.18
C MET A 181 11.96 6.73 -9.65
N THR A 182 13.28 6.91 -9.83
CA THR A 182 14.30 5.95 -9.40
C THR A 182 14.27 5.74 -7.89
N LEU A 183 14.25 6.83 -7.12
CA LEU A 183 14.24 6.75 -5.66
C LEU A 183 12.90 6.21 -5.13
N ALA A 184 11.78 6.72 -5.66
CA ALA A 184 10.46 6.30 -5.20
C ALA A 184 10.16 4.83 -5.53
N LEU A 185 10.50 4.37 -6.74
CA LEU A 185 10.33 2.97 -7.11
C LEU A 185 11.29 2.07 -6.33
N GLY A 186 12.54 2.52 -6.11
CA GLY A 186 13.49 1.81 -5.26
C GLY A 186 12.95 1.63 -3.83
N MET A 187 12.37 2.67 -3.24
CA MET A 187 11.74 2.62 -1.91
C MET A 187 10.47 1.77 -1.89
N GLN A 188 9.69 1.79 -2.97
CA GLN A 188 8.48 0.98 -3.12
C GLN A 188 8.82 -0.53 -3.16
N ILE A 189 9.85 -0.93 -3.91
CA ILE A 189 10.35 -2.31 -3.97
C ILE A 189 10.95 -2.71 -2.62
N ARG A 190 11.71 -1.80 -1.98
CA ARG A 190 12.31 -2.01 -0.65
C ARG A 190 11.26 -2.28 0.44
N ALA A 191 10.03 -1.82 0.29
CA ALA A 191 8.94 -2.15 1.20
C ALA A 191 8.64 -3.66 1.27
N ASN A 192 9.21 -4.44 0.38
CA ASN A 192 9.15 -5.91 0.35
C ASN A 192 7.73 -6.48 0.23
N HIS A 193 6.90 -5.81 -0.59
CA HIS A 193 5.54 -6.27 -0.91
C HIS A 193 5.33 -6.28 -2.43
N TYR A 194 5.87 -7.31 -3.08
CA TYR A 194 5.98 -7.39 -4.55
C TYR A 194 4.63 -7.41 -5.29
N GLN A 195 3.55 -7.87 -4.64
CA GLN A 195 2.22 -7.80 -5.21
C GLN A 195 1.78 -6.34 -5.48
N MET A 196 2.11 -5.42 -4.56
CA MET A 196 1.83 -3.99 -4.77
C MET A 196 2.70 -3.40 -5.88
N THR A 197 3.94 -3.88 -6.03
CA THR A 197 4.80 -3.50 -7.16
C THR A 197 4.21 -3.98 -8.49
N TYR A 198 3.69 -5.19 -8.53
CA TYR A 198 3.03 -5.74 -9.72
C TYR A 198 1.81 -4.90 -10.15
N TYR A 199 0.94 -4.54 -9.20
CA TYR A 199 -0.22 -3.68 -9.49
C TYR A 199 0.19 -2.27 -9.94
N LEU A 200 1.25 -1.72 -9.33
CA LEU A 200 1.81 -0.45 -9.76
C LEU A 200 2.34 -0.52 -11.21
N LEU A 201 3.03 -1.59 -11.58
CA LEU A 201 3.53 -1.78 -12.95
C LEU A 201 2.39 -1.86 -13.97
N ILE A 202 1.27 -2.51 -13.64
CA ILE A 202 0.06 -2.50 -14.49
C ILE A 202 -0.46 -1.07 -14.67
N LEU A 203 -0.60 -0.33 -13.59
CA LEU A 203 -1.07 1.07 -13.66
C LEU A 203 -0.11 1.93 -14.49
N MET A 204 1.20 1.81 -14.29
CA MET A 204 2.20 2.50 -15.10
C MET A 204 2.10 2.11 -16.58
N GLY A 205 1.89 0.82 -16.88
CA GLY A 205 1.66 0.32 -18.24
C GLY A 205 0.46 1.00 -18.92
N ILE A 206 -0.64 1.18 -18.19
CA ILE A 206 -1.82 1.91 -18.68
C ILE A 206 -1.46 3.35 -19.02
N PHE A 207 -0.72 4.05 -18.14
CA PHE A 207 -0.24 5.42 -18.43
C PHE A 207 0.65 5.46 -19.68
N VAL A 208 1.59 4.52 -19.80
CA VAL A 208 2.51 4.42 -20.94
C VAL A 208 1.73 4.20 -22.24
N ILE A 209 0.75 3.31 -22.25
CA ILE A 209 -0.10 3.05 -23.43
C ILE A 209 -0.88 4.33 -23.82
N VAL A 210 -1.54 4.97 -22.86
CA VAL A 210 -2.34 6.17 -23.13
C VAL A 210 -1.45 7.32 -23.65
N PHE A 211 -0.29 7.55 -23.05
CA PHE A 211 0.66 8.57 -23.53
C PHE A 211 1.32 8.19 -24.86
N GLY A 212 1.50 6.88 -25.14
CA GLY A 212 1.97 6.40 -26.43
C GLY A 212 0.98 6.70 -27.54
N ILE A 213 -0.31 6.40 -27.32
CA ILE A 213 -1.38 6.73 -28.28
C ILE A 213 -1.44 8.24 -28.53
N GLN A 214 -1.29 9.05 -27.48
CA GLN A 214 -1.23 10.51 -27.63
C GLN A 214 -0.01 10.95 -28.44
N ALA A 215 1.16 10.38 -28.17
CA ALA A 215 2.40 10.72 -28.88
C ALA A 215 2.33 10.37 -30.37
N LEU A 216 1.64 9.28 -30.73
CA LEU A 216 1.35 8.92 -32.13
C LEU A 216 0.46 9.97 -32.79
N LYS A 217 -0.64 10.36 -32.13
CA LYS A 217 -1.58 11.39 -32.66
C LYS A 217 -0.92 12.76 -32.83
N GLU A 218 0.04 13.09 -31.98
CA GLU A 218 0.74 14.40 -31.98
C GLU A 218 2.08 14.38 -32.76
N ASN A 219 2.43 13.26 -33.43
CA ASN A 219 3.72 13.08 -34.11
C ASN A 219 4.94 13.30 -33.21
N ARG A 220 4.85 12.91 -31.93
CA ARG A 220 5.91 13.09 -30.91
C ARG A 220 6.59 11.79 -30.48
N VAL A 221 6.63 10.79 -31.34
CA VAL A 221 7.11 9.43 -31.06
C VAL A 221 8.56 9.42 -30.54
N LYS A 222 9.45 10.25 -31.12
CA LYS A 222 10.85 10.33 -30.66
C LYS A 222 10.98 10.81 -29.21
N ILE A 223 10.15 11.79 -28.83
CA ILE A 223 10.12 12.32 -27.45
C ILE A 223 9.58 11.25 -26.48
N PHE A 224 8.53 10.56 -26.89
CA PHE A 224 7.94 9.46 -26.11
C PHE A 224 8.96 8.32 -25.92
N ALA A 225 9.60 7.84 -27.00
CA ALA A 225 10.63 6.80 -26.92
C ALA A 225 11.78 7.17 -25.97
N SER A 226 12.26 8.42 -26.02
CA SER A 226 13.28 8.91 -25.10
C SER A 226 12.78 8.95 -23.64
N SER A 227 11.49 9.25 -23.39
CA SER A 227 10.90 9.19 -22.05
C SER A 227 10.82 7.77 -21.55
N ILE A 228 10.41 6.80 -22.39
CA ILE A 228 10.40 5.37 -22.06
C ILE A 228 11.80 4.88 -21.71
N GLY A 229 12.83 5.30 -22.45
CA GLY A 229 14.24 4.94 -22.12
C GLY A 229 14.63 5.40 -20.72
N LEU A 230 14.23 6.60 -20.31
CA LEU A 230 14.49 7.10 -18.95
C LEU A 230 13.71 6.32 -17.88
N LEU A 231 12.44 6.00 -18.12
CA LEU A 231 11.64 5.19 -17.20
C LEU A 231 12.21 3.78 -17.05
N PHE A 232 12.66 3.18 -18.15
CA PHE A 232 13.31 1.87 -18.15
C PHE A 232 14.62 1.91 -17.35
N LEU A 233 15.46 2.93 -17.56
CA LEU A 233 16.69 3.12 -16.78
C LEU A 233 16.39 3.32 -15.29
N SER A 234 15.34 4.09 -14.95
CA SER A 234 14.88 4.22 -13.56
C SER A 234 14.50 2.86 -12.96
N GLY A 235 13.81 2.02 -13.73
CA GLY A 235 13.44 0.66 -13.32
C GLY A 235 14.68 -0.20 -13.03
N ILE A 236 15.65 -0.22 -13.95
CA ILE A 236 16.92 -0.97 -13.77
C ILE A 236 17.64 -0.52 -12.49
N LEU A 237 17.79 0.79 -12.28
CA LEU A 237 18.47 1.31 -11.09
C LEU A 237 17.71 0.97 -9.80
N SER A 238 16.37 1.06 -9.82
CA SER A 238 15.52 0.70 -8.68
C SER A 238 15.62 -0.78 -8.32
N LEU A 239 15.67 -1.67 -9.32
CA LEU A 239 15.95 -3.09 -9.14
C LEU A 239 17.37 -3.32 -8.60
N GLY A 240 18.35 -2.59 -9.14
CA GLY A 240 19.75 -2.64 -8.69
C GLY A 240 19.92 -2.30 -7.21
N PHE A 241 19.23 -1.27 -6.72
CA PHE A 241 19.23 -0.93 -5.29
C PHE A 241 18.66 -2.03 -4.39
N ASN A 242 17.80 -2.89 -4.93
CA ASN A 242 17.14 -3.98 -4.23
C ASN A 242 17.59 -5.36 -4.70
N ALA A 243 18.74 -5.45 -5.42
CA ALA A 243 19.17 -6.69 -6.06
C ALA A 243 19.31 -7.85 -5.06
N THR A 244 19.94 -7.61 -3.90
CA THR A 244 20.16 -8.67 -2.90
C THR A 244 18.84 -9.27 -2.39
N PRO A 245 17.88 -8.51 -1.80
CA PRO A 245 16.63 -9.10 -1.34
C PRO A 245 15.79 -9.69 -2.48
N LEU A 246 15.85 -9.14 -3.68
CA LEU A 246 15.14 -9.69 -4.84
C LEU A 246 15.68 -11.03 -5.28
N LEU A 247 17.00 -11.15 -5.44
CA LEU A 247 17.66 -12.37 -5.92
C LEU A 247 17.54 -13.49 -4.87
N THR A 248 17.79 -13.20 -3.60
CA THR A 248 17.64 -14.19 -2.52
C THR A 248 16.21 -14.68 -2.38
N THR A 249 15.21 -13.78 -2.47
CA THR A 249 13.80 -14.18 -2.46
C THR A 249 13.44 -15.03 -3.67
N ALA A 250 13.91 -14.66 -4.86
CA ALA A 250 13.65 -15.42 -6.10
C ALA A 250 14.27 -16.83 -6.03
N GLU A 251 15.48 -16.96 -5.49
CA GLU A 251 16.14 -18.25 -5.30
C GLU A 251 15.34 -19.14 -4.33
N TYR A 252 14.94 -18.58 -3.17
CA TYR A 252 14.23 -19.34 -2.15
C TYR A 252 12.78 -19.68 -2.52
N THR A 253 12.15 -18.91 -3.42
CA THR A 253 10.75 -19.13 -3.83
C THR A 253 10.51 -20.56 -4.34
N LYS A 254 11.52 -21.20 -4.92
CA LYS A 254 11.45 -22.58 -5.42
C LYS A 254 11.19 -23.61 -4.30
N PHE A 255 11.62 -23.29 -3.08
CA PHE A 255 11.52 -24.16 -1.89
C PHE A 255 10.35 -23.79 -0.98
N SER A 256 9.51 -22.85 -1.41
CA SER A 256 8.33 -22.40 -0.67
C SER A 256 7.05 -23.00 -1.27
N THR A 257 5.91 -22.76 -0.62
CA THR A 257 4.58 -23.12 -1.14
C THR A 257 4.25 -22.53 -2.52
N ARG A 258 5.09 -21.60 -3.03
CA ARG A 258 4.98 -21.01 -4.36
C ARG A 258 5.80 -21.75 -5.42
N GLY A 259 6.62 -22.71 -5.00
CA GLY A 259 7.33 -23.64 -5.89
C GLY A 259 6.48 -24.87 -6.23
N SER A 260 7.11 -25.89 -6.86
CA SER A 260 6.47 -27.17 -7.07
C SER A 260 6.35 -27.95 -5.75
N SER A 261 5.19 -28.57 -5.51
CA SER A 261 5.01 -29.42 -4.33
C SER A 261 5.87 -30.69 -4.45
N GLU A 262 6.66 -31.02 -3.43
CA GLU A 262 7.36 -32.30 -3.35
C GLU A 262 6.44 -33.44 -2.90
N LEU A 263 5.27 -33.10 -2.32
CA LEU A 263 4.30 -34.08 -1.86
C LEU A 263 3.56 -34.66 -3.07
N LYS A 264 3.68 -35.98 -3.26
CA LYS A 264 3.06 -36.73 -4.35
C LYS A 264 1.68 -37.30 -3.99
N LEU A 265 1.30 -37.23 -2.73
CA LEU A 265 0.04 -37.76 -2.19
C LEU A 265 -0.72 -36.68 -1.45
N ASN A 266 -2.04 -36.73 -1.54
CA ASN A 266 -2.95 -35.99 -0.68
C ASN A 266 -3.04 -36.64 0.72
N PRO A 267 -3.59 -35.95 1.74
CA PRO A 267 -3.76 -36.52 3.08
C PRO A 267 -4.60 -37.80 3.12
N ASP A 268 -5.46 -38.04 2.12
CA ASP A 268 -6.27 -39.23 1.95
C ASP A 268 -5.54 -40.39 1.24
N GLY A 269 -4.26 -40.19 0.86
CA GLY A 269 -3.45 -41.19 0.15
C GLY A 269 -3.65 -41.21 -1.36
N SER A 270 -4.53 -40.39 -1.92
CA SER A 270 -4.70 -40.26 -3.38
C SER A 270 -3.53 -39.54 -4.03
N PRO A 271 -3.20 -39.81 -5.32
CA PRO A 271 -2.17 -39.06 -6.04
C PRO A 271 -2.52 -37.58 -6.10
N LYS A 272 -1.55 -36.73 -5.74
CA LYS A 272 -1.68 -35.28 -5.85
C LYS A 272 -1.28 -34.83 -7.24
N GLU A 273 -2.16 -34.05 -7.90
CA GLU A 273 -1.78 -33.36 -9.13
C GLU A 273 -0.64 -32.39 -8.85
N GLN A 274 0.44 -32.53 -9.61
CA GLN A 274 1.60 -31.65 -9.49
C GLN A 274 1.28 -30.30 -10.11
N SER A 275 0.93 -29.32 -9.29
CA SER A 275 0.80 -27.93 -9.70
C SER A 275 2.09 -27.17 -9.42
N THR A 276 2.49 -26.28 -10.32
CA THR A 276 3.52 -25.27 -10.06
C THR A 276 2.87 -23.99 -9.60
N GLY A 277 3.11 -23.60 -8.36
CA GLY A 277 2.56 -22.38 -7.76
C GLY A 277 1.37 -22.63 -6.83
N LEU A 278 0.65 -21.56 -6.53
CA LEU A 278 -0.53 -21.59 -5.65
C LEU A 278 -1.77 -22.06 -6.41
N GLU A 279 -2.64 -22.78 -5.71
CA GLU A 279 -3.93 -23.23 -6.28
C GLU A 279 -4.86 -22.06 -6.58
N TYR A 280 -5.70 -22.21 -7.60
CA TYR A 280 -6.64 -21.17 -8.07
C TYR A 280 -7.58 -20.71 -6.96
N ASP A 281 -8.12 -21.63 -6.16
CA ASP A 281 -9.03 -21.30 -5.08
C ASP A 281 -8.33 -20.47 -3.99
N TYR A 282 -7.08 -20.78 -3.69
CA TYR A 282 -6.29 -20.02 -2.73
C TYR A 282 -5.99 -18.59 -3.21
N ILE A 283 -5.57 -18.42 -4.48
CA ILE A 283 -5.26 -17.09 -5.01
C ILE A 283 -6.49 -16.21 -5.22
N THR A 284 -7.67 -16.81 -5.33
CA THR A 284 -8.96 -16.14 -5.52
C THR A 284 -9.85 -16.12 -4.28
N GLU A 285 -9.37 -16.63 -3.14
CA GLU A 285 -10.11 -16.72 -1.89
C GLU A 285 -10.69 -15.36 -1.44
N TYR A 286 -9.90 -14.30 -1.59
CA TYR A 286 -10.28 -12.93 -1.24
C TYR A 286 -10.85 -12.14 -2.43
N SER A 287 -11.51 -12.82 -3.38
CA SER A 287 -12.20 -12.13 -4.48
C SER A 287 -13.31 -11.24 -3.94
N TYR A 288 -13.31 -10.00 -4.40
CA TYR A 288 -14.32 -9.02 -3.99
C TYR A 288 -15.67 -9.34 -4.66
N GLY A 289 -16.74 -9.35 -3.90
CA GLY A 289 -18.07 -9.53 -4.47
C GLY A 289 -18.44 -8.37 -5.40
N ILE A 290 -19.08 -8.65 -6.54
CA ILE A 290 -19.50 -7.58 -7.47
C ILE A 290 -20.39 -6.57 -6.75
N PHE A 291 -21.40 -7.04 -6.03
CA PHE A 291 -22.27 -6.19 -5.20
C PHE A 291 -21.51 -5.54 -4.03
N GLU A 292 -20.53 -6.22 -3.48
CA GLU A 292 -19.68 -5.71 -2.40
C GLU A 292 -18.87 -4.47 -2.81
N SER A 293 -18.60 -4.30 -4.12
CA SER A 293 -17.94 -3.11 -4.65
C SER A 293 -18.70 -1.81 -4.33
N LEU A 294 -19.99 -1.89 -4.01
CA LEU A 294 -20.79 -0.74 -3.53
C LEU A 294 -20.29 -0.23 -2.18
N ASN A 295 -19.59 -1.02 -1.36
CA ASN A 295 -18.96 -0.54 -0.13
C ASN A 295 -18.02 0.66 -0.37
N LEU A 296 -17.40 0.73 -1.55
CA LEU A 296 -16.55 1.86 -1.93
C LEU A 296 -17.32 3.21 -1.92
N ILE A 297 -18.62 3.19 -2.15
CA ILE A 297 -19.49 4.37 -2.30
C ILE A 297 -20.47 4.50 -1.14
N VAL A 298 -21.07 3.39 -0.71
CA VAL A 298 -22.03 3.31 0.39
C VAL A 298 -21.41 2.46 1.49
N PRO A 299 -20.98 3.07 2.61
CA PRO A 299 -20.28 2.33 3.63
C PRO A 299 -21.18 1.26 4.25
N ARG A 300 -20.59 0.08 4.51
CA ARG A 300 -21.26 -1.03 5.21
C ARG A 300 -22.48 -1.63 4.47
N VAL A 301 -22.52 -1.57 3.14
CA VAL A 301 -23.57 -2.23 2.33
C VAL A 301 -23.69 -3.73 2.63
N GLN A 302 -22.57 -4.38 2.94
CA GLN A 302 -22.53 -5.78 3.36
C GLN A 302 -22.07 -5.94 4.83
N GLY A 303 -22.49 -5.03 5.69
CA GLY A 303 -22.16 -5.04 7.11
C GLY A 303 -20.78 -4.45 7.41
N GLY A 304 -20.23 -4.84 8.52
CA GLY A 304 -18.95 -4.33 9.04
C GLY A 304 -17.79 -5.30 8.88
N GLY A 305 -17.17 -5.67 10.00
CA GLY A 305 -16.08 -6.63 10.07
C GLY A 305 -16.52 -8.05 10.42
N SER A 306 -15.58 -8.99 10.28
CA SER A 306 -15.79 -10.39 10.75
C SER A 306 -15.81 -10.50 12.27
N SER A 307 -15.35 -9.45 12.96
CA SER A 307 -15.41 -9.33 14.43
C SER A 307 -15.45 -7.86 14.78
N GLU A 308 -16.57 -7.39 15.33
CA GLU A 308 -16.74 -6.02 15.78
C GLU A 308 -17.16 -5.96 17.23
N ASP A 309 -16.59 -5.02 17.98
CA ASP A 309 -17.05 -4.67 19.31
C ASP A 309 -18.24 -3.70 19.21
N LEU A 310 -19.44 -4.22 19.48
CA LEU A 310 -20.68 -3.44 19.52
C LEU A 310 -20.97 -2.88 20.91
N GLY A 311 -20.19 -3.25 21.92
CA GLY A 311 -20.40 -2.83 23.30
C GLY A 311 -21.62 -3.47 23.99
N GLN A 312 -21.84 -3.06 25.23
CA GLN A 312 -22.97 -3.55 26.05
C GLN A 312 -24.26 -2.74 25.84
N ASP A 313 -24.13 -1.54 25.31
CA ASP A 313 -25.29 -0.66 25.06
C ASP A 313 -25.99 -0.92 23.71
N HIS A 314 -25.67 -2.08 23.10
CA HIS A 314 -26.20 -2.46 21.79
C HIS A 314 -27.29 -3.54 21.93
N GLY A 315 -28.31 -3.50 21.09
CA GLY A 315 -29.44 -4.41 21.09
C GLY A 315 -29.07 -5.90 21.01
N VAL A 316 -27.88 -6.27 20.56
CA VAL A 316 -27.36 -7.65 20.60
C VAL A 316 -27.16 -8.13 22.04
N TYR A 317 -26.56 -7.31 22.90
CA TYR A 317 -26.39 -7.62 24.31
C TYR A 317 -27.73 -7.83 24.99
N ASP A 318 -28.67 -6.88 24.83
CA ASP A 318 -30.00 -6.95 25.42
C ASP A 318 -30.79 -8.17 24.93
N PHE A 319 -30.68 -8.48 23.62
CA PHE A 319 -31.29 -9.66 23.05
C PHE A 319 -30.78 -10.94 23.71
N LEU A 320 -29.45 -11.10 23.85
CA LEU A 320 -28.83 -12.26 24.50
C LEU A 320 -29.29 -12.37 25.97
N ARG A 321 -29.33 -11.24 26.70
CA ARG A 321 -29.82 -11.18 28.08
C ARG A 321 -31.30 -11.60 28.18
N SER A 322 -32.13 -11.18 27.24
CA SER A 322 -33.55 -11.57 27.18
C SER A 322 -33.73 -13.08 26.92
N LYS A 323 -32.76 -13.73 26.30
CA LYS A 323 -32.75 -15.17 26.06
C LYS A 323 -32.11 -15.99 27.20
N GLY A 324 -31.76 -15.33 28.31
CA GLY A 324 -31.23 -16.00 29.51
C GLY A 324 -29.71 -16.25 29.44
N VAL A 325 -28.98 -15.70 28.45
CA VAL A 325 -27.54 -15.79 28.39
C VAL A 325 -26.92 -15.00 29.56
N GLY A 326 -25.92 -15.58 30.22
CA GLY A 326 -25.21 -14.93 31.33
C GLY A 326 -24.57 -13.60 30.93
N PRO A 327 -24.46 -12.61 31.87
CA PRO A 327 -23.97 -11.28 31.53
C PRO A 327 -22.57 -11.28 30.89
N GLU A 328 -21.68 -12.10 31.40
CA GLU A 328 -20.30 -12.19 30.91
C GLU A 328 -20.23 -12.81 29.51
N GLN A 329 -21.01 -13.86 29.25
CA GLN A 329 -21.09 -14.46 27.91
C GLN A 329 -21.74 -13.52 26.90
N ALA A 330 -22.80 -12.81 27.30
CA ALA A 330 -23.43 -11.80 26.45
C ALA A 330 -22.46 -10.68 26.12
N ARG A 331 -21.66 -10.22 27.09
CA ARG A 331 -20.60 -9.21 26.90
C ARG A 331 -19.55 -9.70 25.91
N GLN A 332 -18.95 -10.88 26.13
CA GLN A 332 -17.91 -11.43 25.27
C GLN A 332 -18.39 -11.61 23.83
N PHE A 333 -19.65 -12.02 23.64
CA PHE A 333 -20.21 -12.11 22.30
C PHE A 333 -20.40 -10.72 21.68
N SER A 334 -20.91 -9.74 22.45
CA SER A 334 -21.15 -8.38 21.96
C SER A 334 -19.85 -7.63 21.59
N GLU A 335 -18.72 -8.01 22.20
CA GLU A 335 -17.39 -7.51 21.88
C GLU A 335 -16.78 -8.16 20.62
N ASN A 336 -17.40 -9.21 20.06
CA ASN A 336 -16.87 -9.98 18.93
C ASN A 336 -17.99 -10.43 17.96
N VAL A 337 -18.85 -9.50 17.57
CA VAL A 337 -19.98 -9.82 16.69
C VAL A 337 -19.55 -9.86 15.23
N PRO A 338 -19.80 -10.96 14.49
CA PRO A 338 -19.57 -10.99 13.05
C PRO A 338 -20.68 -10.20 12.34
N THR A 339 -20.40 -8.97 11.99
CA THR A 339 -21.36 -8.08 11.30
C THR A 339 -21.21 -8.10 9.79
N TYR A 340 -20.13 -8.67 9.28
CA TYR A 340 -19.89 -8.86 7.85
C TYR A 340 -20.66 -10.08 7.32
N TRP A 341 -21.33 -9.90 6.18
CA TRP A 341 -22.11 -10.95 5.52
C TRP A 341 -21.83 -11.07 4.02
N GLY A 342 -20.66 -10.55 3.57
CA GLY A 342 -20.15 -10.74 2.22
C GLY A 342 -19.45 -12.09 2.01
N SER A 343 -18.77 -12.26 0.87
CA SER A 343 -18.19 -13.53 0.45
C SER A 343 -16.72 -13.72 0.84
N GLN A 344 -16.04 -12.68 1.33
CA GLN A 344 -14.64 -12.80 1.75
C GLN A 344 -14.54 -13.58 3.08
N PRO A 345 -13.51 -14.42 3.27
CA PRO A 345 -13.42 -15.27 4.47
C PRO A 345 -13.22 -14.47 5.76
N ILE A 346 -12.43 -13.42 5.70
CA ILE A 346 -12.15 -12.52 6.83
C ILE A 346 -12.07 -11.10 6.32
N LEU A 347 -12.78 -10.18 6.98
CA LEU A 347 -12.76 -8.75 6.71
C LEU A 347 -12.65 -7.98 8.04
N GLU A 348 -11.64 -7.12 8.17
CA GLU A 348 -11.50 -6.25 9.35
C GLU A 348 -12.56 -5.14 9.35
N ALA A 349 -12.71 -4.47 8.20
CA ALA A 349 -13.73 -3.46 7.99
C ALA A 349 -13.92 -3.20 6.49
N PRO A 350 -15.10 -2.70 6.05
CA PRO A 350 -15.36 -2.41 4.66
C PRO A 350 -14.55 -1.21 4.15
N ALA A 351 -13.97 -1.35 2.95
CA ALA A 351 -13.29 -0.26 2.28
C ALA A 351 -14.29 0.80 1.78
N TYR A 352 -14.02 2.07 2.08
CA TYR A 352 -14.85 3.21 1.66
C TYR A 352 -13.95 4.37 1.20
N ILE A 353 -14.21 4.92 0.01
CA ILE A 353 -13.42 6.01 -0.57
C ILE A 353 -13.95 7.41 -0.28
N GLY A 354 -15.18 7.52 0.22
CA GLY A 354 -15.87 8.78 0.44
C GLY A 354 -16.83 9.15 -0.69
N ILE A 355 -18.10 9.39 -0.36
CA ILE A 355 -19.11 9.75 -1.36
C ILE A 355 -18.77 11.06 -2.10
N SER A 356 -18.18 12.04 -1.40
CA SER A 356 -17.74 13.30 -2.01
C SER A 356 -16.60 13.05 -3.02
N VAL A 357 -15.65 12.16 -2.71
CA VAL A 357 -14.57 11.79 -3.63
C VAL A 357 -15.14 11.12 -4.88
N PHE A 358 -16.08 10.18 -4.70
CA PHE A 358 -16.77 9.53 -5.81
C PHE A 358 -17.51 10.55 -6.69
N PHE A 359 -18.28 11.45 -6.07
CA PHE A 359 -19.00 12.52 -6.78
C PHE A 359 -18.07 13.40 -7.62
N PHE A 360 -16.96 13.88 -7.03
CA PHE A 360 -15.97 14.67 -7.78
C PHE A 360 -15.27 13.85 -8.88
N ALA A 361 -15.04 12.55 -8.67
CA ALA A 361 -14.50 11.68 -9.71
C ALA A 361 -15.45 11.56 -10.90
N LEU A 362 -16.77 11.43 -10.68
CA LEU A 362 -17.78 11.45 -11.75
C LEU A 362 -17.78 12.78 -12.50
N LEU A 363 -17.74 13.91 -11.77
CA LEU A 363 -17.63 15.22 -12.40
C LEU A 363 -16.35 15.34 -13.25
N ALA A 364 -15.23 14.83 -12.75
CA ALA A 364 -13.97 14.83 -13.50
C ALA A 364 -14.06 13.99 -14.77
N LEU A 365 -14.76 12.85 -14.76
CA LEU A 365 -14.99 12.06 -15.97
C LEU A 365 -15.77 12.80 -17.05
N VAL A 366 -16.73 13.64 -16.65
CA VAL A 366 -17.56 14.41 -17.58
C VAL A 366 -16.83 15.67 -18.09
N PHE A 367 -16.23 16.44 -17.19
CA PHE A 367 -15.75 17.79 -17.51
C PHE A 367 -14.25 17.87 -17.84
N VAL A 368 -13.43 16.93 -17.36
CA VAL A 368 -11.98 16.97 -17.60
C VAL A 368 -11.62 16.16 -18.84
N LYS A 369 -11.07 16.81 -19.86
CA LYS A 369 -10.56 16.15 -21.08
C LYS A 369 -9.03 16.10 -21.02
N SER A 370 -8.46 14.99 -20.56
CA SER A 370 -7.01 14.82 -20.51
C SER A 370 -6.62 13.34 -20.64
N PRO A 371 -5.43 13.04 -21.19
CA PRO A 371 -4.90 11.68 -21.22
C PRO A 371 -4.75 11.08 -19.81
N ILE A 372 -4.40 11.89 -18.81
CA ILE A 372 -4.26 11.46 -17.43
C ILE A 372 -5.60 10.96 -16.89
N ARG A 373 -6.70 11.70 -17.12
CA ARG A 373 -8.05 11.24 -16.75
C ARG A 373 -8.37 9.89 -17.40
N ASN A 374 -8.06 9.72 -18.70
CA ASN A 374 -8.32 8.48 -19.41
C ASN A 374 -7.52 7.32 -18.81
N ALA A 375 -6.23 7.54 -18.51
CA ALA A 375 -5.39 6.53 -17.88
C ALA A 375 -5.92 6.12 -16.49
N LEU A 376 -6.30 7.10 -15.67
CA LEU A 376 -6.89 6.84 -14.35
C LEU A 376 -8.22 6.08 -14.45
N PHE A 377 -9.10 6.47 -15.37
CA PHE A 377 -10.38 5.79 -15.57
C PHE A 377 -10.18 4.34 -16.00
N ILE A 378 -9.31 4.09 -16.99
CA ILE A 378 -8.96 2.72 -17.40
C ILE A 378 -8.38 1.94 -16.23
N GLY A 379 -7.49 2.58 -15.45
CA GLY A 379 -6.90 1.97 -14.25
C GLY A 379 -7.95 1.59 -13.20
N ILE A 380 -8.94 2.44 -12.95
CA ILE A 380 -10.04 2.17 -12.01
C ILE A 380 -10.87 0.98 -12.49
N VAL A 381 -11.32 1.00 -13.76
CA VAL A 381 -12.13 -0.09 -14.32
C VAL A 381 -11.35 -1.41 -14.29
N PHE A 382 -10.09 -1.39 -14.71
CA PHE A 382 -9.25 -2.58 -14.71
C PHE A 382 -9.01 -3.12 -13.29
N SER A 383 -8.79 -2.23 -12.30
CA SER A 383 -8.61 -2.62 -10.90
C SER A 383 -9.88 -3.25 -10.32
N LEU A 384 -11.06 -2.72 -10.65
CA LEU A 384 -12.34 -3.32 -10.24
C LEU A 384 -12.51 -4.71 -10.82
N LEU A 385 -12.28 -4.87 -12.13
CA LEU A 385 -12.35 -6.18 -12.80
C LEU A 385 -11.40 -7.20 -12.17
N LEU A 386 -10.16 -6.81 -11.88
CA LEU A 386 -9.20 -7.68 -11.20
C LEU A 386 -9.62 -8.00 -9.75
N SER A 387 -10.26 -7.07 -9.04
CA SER A 387 -10.68 -7.29 -7.67
C SER A 387 -11.79 -8.33 -7.53
N TRP A 388 -12.62 -8.50 -8.56
CA TRP A 388 -13.69 -9.50 -8.58
C TRP A 388 -13.18 -10.93 -8.70
N GLY A 389 -11.93 -11.13 -9.15
CA GLY A 389 -11.26 -12.43 -9.14
C GLY A 389 -12.07 -13.53 -9.81
N LYS A 390 -12.62 -14.44 -9.01
CA LYS A 390 -13.44 -15.58 -9.48
C LYS A 390 -14.94 -15.27 -9.64
N ASN A 391 -15.39 -14.06 -9.29
CA ASN A 391 -16.80 -13.66 -9.33
C ASN A 391 -17.23 -13.06 -10.66
#